data_2f1dd1a4529b8f50dd0de91f63a1f787
#
_entry.id   2f1dd1a4529b8f50dd0de91f63a1f787
#
_cell.length_a   1.000
_cell.length_b   1.000
_cell.length_c   1.000
_cell.angle_alpha   90.00
_cell.angle_beta   90.00
_cell.angle_gamma   90.00
#
_symmetry.space_group_name_H-M   'P 1'
#
loop_
_entity.id
_entity.type
_entity.pdbx_description
1 polymer ?
#
loop_
_entity_poly.entity_id
_entity_poly.type
_entity_poly.pdbx_seq_one_letter_code
_entity_poly.pdbx_strand_id
1 'polypeptide(L)'
;WRTESGEFLNNGYALSSEDMWHDYNLIGWPEPTYFGVGYQRYFLYDDPNWMWQEFNDSSVAYSRKKRPGRATAAQFDISAYRDRGGKVIMYHGIADGLVPTKGSELYFNRTLETMGDEIGDFFRLFLIPGMQHCAGTVVNAPWHIAGEYQGEVLVGDPWSVPGFRDADHDALLALMEWTEHGRAPDQIIATTWRNPYDPSTGVLRQRPLCPYPHIAVWNRHGNINEASSWHCPHVSHRPWSG
;
A
#
# COMPACT_ATOMS: atom_id res chain seq x y z
N TRP A 1 2.72 -17.98 2.55
CA TRP A 1 3.23 -18.80 3.65
C TRP A 1 2.08 -19.59 4.27
N ARG A 2 2.36 -20.84 4.60
CA ARG A 2 1.37 -21.77 5.19
C ARG A 2 2.01 -22.52 6.34
N THR A 3 1.19 -22.98 7.29
CA THR A 3 1.60 -23.92 8.32
C THR A 3 1.96 -25.28 7.70
N GLU A 4 2.58 -26.18 8.47
CA GLU A 4 2.80 -27.57 8.06
C GLU A 4 1.47 -28.29 7.72
N SER A 5 0.39 -27.94 8.41
CA SER A 5 -0.96 -28.46 8.14
C SER A 5 -1.65 -27.82 6.90
N GLY A 6 -0.98 -26.87 6.21
CA GLY A 6 -1.50 -26.20 5.03
C GLY A 6 -2.38 -24.97 5.30
N GLU A 7 -2.57 -24.58 6.58
CA GLU A 7 -3.32 -23.38 6.91
C GLU A 7 -2.60 -22.12 6.38
N PHE A 8 -3.34 -21.22 5.73
CA PHE A 8 -2.79 -19.98 5.21
C PHE A 8 -2.36 -19.03 6.34
N LEU A 9 -1.11 -18.59 6.32
CA LEU A 9 -0.56 -17.64 7.28
C LEU A 9 -0.55 -16.22 6.71
N ASN A 10 0.20 -16.01 5.61
CA ASN A 10 0.23 -14.74 4.92
C ASN A 10 0.75 -14.90 3.48
N ASN A 11 0.58 -13.86 2.65
CA ASN A 11 0.98 -13.88 1.24
C ASN A 11 2.49 -13.76 1.01
N GLY A 12 3.27 -13.45 2.04
CA GLY A 12 4.70 -13.13 1.91
C GLY A 12 4.94 -11.78 1.25
N TYR A 13 6.21 -11.46 1.08
CA TYR A 13 6.66 -10.21 0.46
C TYR A 13 6.62 -10.30 -1.06
N ALA A 14 6.47 -9.15 -1.72
CA ALA A 14 6.60 -9.06 -3.16
C ALA A 14 8.08 -9.20 -3.57
N LEU A 15 8.34 -9.68 -4.78
CA LEU A 15 9.67 -9.59 -5.40
C LEU A 15 10.06 -8.12 -5.53
N SER A 16 11.34 -7.79 -5.38
CA SER A 16 11.91 -6.44 -5.33
C SER A 16 11.69 -5.67 -4.02
N SER A 17 11.20 -6.31 -2.97
CA SER A 17 11.12 -5.73 -1.62
C SER A 17 12.36 -6.03 -0.77
N GLU A 18 13.28 -6.84 -1.26
CA GLU A 18 14.42 -7.42 -0.54
C GLU A 18 15.41 -6.35 -0.06
N ASP A 19 15.47 -5.22 -0.75
CA ASP A 19 16.35 -4.11 -0.40
C ASP A 19 16.07 -3.54 0.99
N MET A 20 14.81 -3.57 1.42
CA MET A 20 14.40 -3.11 2.75
C MET A 20 14.60 -4.13 3.87
N TRP A 21 14.87 -5.38 3.57
CA TRP A 21 14.90 -6.44 4.60
C TRP A 21 16.03 -6.27 5.59
N HIS A 22 17.18 -5.73 5.15
CA HIS A 22 18.30 -5.43 6.03
C HIS A 22 17.97 -4.27 6.99
N ASP A 23 17.41 -3.20 6.49
CA ASP A 23 17.19 -1.97 7.25
C ASP A 23 16.14 -2.13 8.36
N TYR A 24 15.18 -3.05 8.16
CA TYR A 24 14.12 -3.33 9.12
C TYR A 24 14.38 -4.62 9.93
N ASN A 25 15.63 -5.09 9.97
CA ASN A 25 16.04 -6.25 10.77
C ASN A 25 15.27 -7.53 10.46
N LEU A 26 14.83 -7.71 9.23
CA LEU A 26 14.18 -8.95 8.80
C LEU A 26 15.20 -10.07 8.60
N ILE A 27 16.45 -9.69 8.27
CA ILE A 27 17.59 -10.60 8.12
C ILE A 27 18.87 -9.99 8.71
N GLY A 28 19.80 -10.84 9.14
CA GLY A 28 21.15 -10.41 9.52
C GLY A 28 21.34 -9.89 10.94
N TRP A 29 20.31 -9.86 11.76
CA TRP A 29 20.38 -9.40 13.15
C TRP A 29 20.21 -10.56 14.15
N PRO A 30 20.75 -10.44 15.38
CA PRO A 30 20.60 -11.47 16.40
C PRO A 30 19.16 -11.66 16.87
N GLU A 31 18.31 -10.65 16.75
CA GLU A 31 16.87 -10.73 17.00
C GLU A 31 16.07 -10.21 15.79
N PRO A 32 14.91 -10.81 15.49
CA PRO A 32 13.97 -10.26 14.50
C PRO A 32 13.45 -8.89 14.92
N THR A 33 12.74 -8.24 13.99
CA THR A 33 12.29 -6.87 14.18
C THR A 33 11.60 -6.66 15.52
N TYR A 34 11.89 -5.52 16.14
CA TYR A 34 11.24 -5.04 17.34
C TYR A 34 9.71 -5.12 17.29
N PHE A 35 9.09 -4.85 16.16
CA PHE A 35 7.63 -4.92 15.99
C PHE A 35 7.11 -6.34 16.21
N GLY A 36 7.75 -7.36 15.62
CA GLY A 36 7.35 -8.75 15.76
C GLY A 36 7.54 -9.27 17.19
N VAL A 37 8.74 -9.07 17.73
CA VAL A 37 9.09 -9.53 19.08
C VAL A 37 8.30 -8.77 20.15
N GLY A 38 8.17 -7.45 20.01
CA GLY A 38 7.39 -6.62 20.94
C GLY A 38 5.91 -7.01 20.97
N TYR A 39 5.33 -7.32 19.80
CA TYR A 39 3.96 -7.81 19.75
C TYR A 39 3.77 -9.11 20.54
N GLN A 40 4.69 -10.09 20.37
CA GLN A 40 4.63 -11.35 21.11
C GLN A 40 4.77 -11.12 22.61
N ARG A 41 5.80 -10.37 23.02
CA ARG A 41 6.09 -10.11 24.46
C ARG A 41 4.94 -9.41 25.17
N TYR A 42 4.51 -8.28 24.66
CA TYR A 42 3.67 -7.35 25.40
C TYR A 42 2.18 -7.44 25.08
N PHE A 43 1.82 -7.86 23.88
CA PHE A 43 0.41 -7.95 23.49
C PHE A 43 -0.12 -9.39 23.53
N LEU A 44 0.71 -10.34 23.11
CA LEU A 44 0.23 -11.71 22.94
C LEU A 44 0.43 -12.54 24.20
N TYR A 45 1.64 -12.61 24.74
CA TYR A 45 1.97 -13.49 25.86
C TYR A 45 1.99 -12.80 27.23
N ASP A 46 2.11 -11.47 27.27
CA ASP A 46 2.31 -10.69 28.49
C ASP A 46 3.54 -11.17 29.29
N ASP A 47 4.58 -11.51 28.54
CA ASP A 47 5.85 -12.02 29.05
C ASP A 47 7.03 -11.24 28.41
N PRO A 48 7.67 -10.34 29.15
CA PRO A 48 8.81 -9.57 28.63
C PRO A 48 10.05 -10.42 28.32
N ASN A 49 10.10 -11.66 28.83
CA ASN A 49 11.22 -12.58 28.62
C ASN A 49 10.98 -13.53 27.44
N TRP A 50 9.80 -13.49 26.79
CA TRP A 50 9.53 -14.32 25.62
C TRP A 50 10.60 -14.14 24.54
N MET A 51 11.10 -15.28 24.05
CA MET A 51 12.19 -15.32 23.06
C MET A 51 11.65 -15.65 21.68
N TRP A 52 12.17 -15.00 20.63
CA TRP A 52 11.71 -15.22 19.25
C TRP A 52 11.86 -16.68 18.79
N GLN A 53 12.78 -17.44 19.35
CA GLN A 53 12.95 -18.88 19.10
C GLN A 53 11.74 -19.74 19.53
N GLU A 54 10.88 -19.20 20.38
CA GLU A 54 9.64 -19.84 20.80
C GLU A 54 8.51 -19.68 19.79
N PHE A 55 8.72 -18.80 18.78
CA PHE A 55 7.73 -18.56 17.72
C PHE A 55 7.53 -19.82 16.89
N ASN A 56 6.26 -20.19 16.69
CA ASN A 56 5.84 -21.33 15.88
C ASN A 56 4.40 -21.11 15.37
N ASP A 57 3.88 -22.06 14.60
CA ASP A 57 2.53 -21.98 14.02
C ASP A 57 1.42 -21.76 15.05
N SER A 58 1.58 -22.33 16.28
CA SER A 58 0.61 -22.14 17.35
C SER A 58 0.57 -20.69 17.86
N SER A 59 1.66 -19.94 17.73
CA SER A 59 1.71 -18.51 18.06
C SER A 59 0.75 -17.72 17.16
N VAL A 60 0.70 -18.06 15.87
CA VAL A 60 -0.22 -17.44 14.91
C VAL A 60 -1.68 -17.76 15.23
N ALA A 61 -1.98 -19.04 15.48
CA ALA A 61 -3.32 -19.48 15.87
C ALA A 61 -3.78 -18.81 17.18
N TYR A 62 -2.88 -18.72 18.16
CA TYR A 62 -3.15 -18.05 19.43
C TYR A 62 -3.41 -16.54 19.24
N SER A 63 -2.61 -15.84 18.43
CA SER A 63 -2.83 -14.44 18.10
C SER A 63 -4.21 -14.20 17.48
N ARG A 64 -4.61 -15.03 16.52
CA ARG A 64 -5.93 -14.95 15.88
C ARG A 64 -7.08 -15.17 16.88
N LYS A 65 -6.90 -16.05 17.85
CA LYS A 65 -7.88 -16.32 18.91
C LYS A 65 -7.94 -15.21 19.95
N LYS A 66 -6.78 -14.78 20.45
CA LYS A 66 -6.69 -13.75 21.53
C LYS A 66 -7.11 -12.37 21.04
N ARG A 67 -6.72 -12.00 19.81
CA ARG A 67 -7.01 -10.69 19.19
C ARG A 67 -6.74 -9.52 20.15
N PRO A 68 -5.51 -9.35 20.64
CA PRO A 68 -5.19 -8.38 21.67
C PRO A 68 -5.55 -6.97 21.18
N GLY A 69 -6.22 -6.20 22.04
CA GLY A 69 -6.70 -4.85 21.75
C GLY A 69 -7.76 -4.77 20.64
N ARG A 70 -8.20 -5.87 20.05
CA ARG A 70 -9.05 -5.91 18.83
C ARG A 70 -8.45 -5.12 17.66
N ALA A 71 -7.13 -5.02 17.62
CA ALA A 71 -6.40 -4.21 16.64
C ALA A 71 -6.36 -4.82 15.22
N THR A 72 -6.89 -6.02 15.03
CA THR A 72 -6.92 -6.68 13.72
C THR A 72 -7.96 -6.03 12.81
N ALA A 73 -7.53 -5.39 11.73
CA ALA A 73 -8.39 -4.82 10.68
C ALA A 73 -8.89 -5.91 9.72
N ALA A 74 -9.58 -6.94 10.24
CA ALA A 74 -10.13 -8.05 9.46
C ALA A 74 -11.67 -7.93 9.31
N GLN A 75 -12.18 -6.71 9.27
CA GLN A 75 -13.58 -6.40 9.01
C GLN A 75 -13.73 -6.12 7.52
N PHE A 76 -14.38 -7.00 6.79
CA PHE A 76 -14.58 -6.87 5.34
C PHE A 76 -15.94 -6.30 4.98
N ASP A 77 -16.93 -6.44 5.86
CA ASP A 77 -18.18 -5.68 5.76
C ASP A 77 -17.97 -4.28 6.34
N ILE A 78 -17.82 -3.33 5.43
CA ILE A 78 -17.68 -1.89 5.73
C ILE A 78 -18.90 -1.08 5.23
N SER A 79 -20.05 -1.76 5.09
CA SER A 79 -21.31 -1.16 4.64
C SER A 79 -21.71 0.05 5.48
N ALA A 80 -21.57 -0.02 6.80
CA ALA A 80 -21.88 1.09 7.69
C ALA A 80 -21.03 2.35 7.42
N TYR A 81 -19.82 2.21 6.87
CA TYR A 81 -19.01 3.34 6.43
C TYR A 81 -19.46 3.88 5.07
N ARG A 82 -19.67 2.97 4.10
CA ARG A 82 -20.22 3.30 2.78
C ARG A 82 -21.56 4.06 2.88
N ASP A 83 -22.49 3.55 3.70
CA ASP A 83 -23.85 4.06 3.81
C ASP A 83 -23.91 5.48 4.42
N ARG A 84 -22.83 5.92 5.06
CA ARG A 84 -22.63 7.31 5.50
C ARG A 84 -21.96 8.20 4.46
N GLY A 85 -21.78 7.71 3.24
CA GLY A 85 -21.11 8.43 2.15
C GLY A 85 -19.59 8.39 2.22
N GLY A 86 -18.98 7.56 3.10
CA GLY A 86 -17.54 7.47 3.27
C GLY A 86 -16.82 7.02 2.00
N LYS A 87 -15.64 7.57 1.76
CA LYS A 87 -14.76 7.24 0.63
C LYS A 87 -13.41 6.79 1.15
N VAL A 88 -12.81 5.78 0.51
CA VAL A 88 -11.50 5.23 0.87
C VAL A 88 -10.57 5.23 -0.34
N ILE A 89 -9.43 5.89 -0.21
CA ILE A 89 -8.27 5.68 -1.06
C ILE A 89 -7.24 4.92 -0.22
N MET A 90 -6.93 3.69 -0.62
CA MET A 90 -5.84 2.91 -0.05
C MET A 90 -4.72 2.84 -1.08
N TYR A 91 -3.48 3.02 -0.65
CA TYR A 91 -2.32 2.84 -1.52
C TYR A 91 -1.24 2.00 -0.82
N HIS A 92 -0.40 1.32 -1.60
CA HIS A 92 0.68 0.51 -1.06
C HIS A 92 1.84 0.41 -2.05
N GLY A 93 3.07 0.51 -1.55
CA GLY A 93 4.28 0.29 -2.33
C GLY A 93 4.48 -1.17 -2.66
N ILE A 94 4.73 -1.51 -3.93
CA ILE A 94 5.00 -2.90 -4.31
C ILE A 94 6.37 -3.36 -3.80
N ALA A 95 7.32 -2.45 -3.62
CA ALA A 95 8.64 -2.74 -3.07
C ALA A 95 8.70 -2.61 -1.53
N ASP A 96 7.54 -2.64 -0.85
CA ASP A 96 7.49 -2.60 0.61
C ASP A 96 8.05 -3.90 1.23
N GLY A 97 9.22 -3.78 1.87
CA GLY A 97 9.89 -4.90 2.54
C GLY A 97 9.57 -5.01 4.03
N LEU A 98 8.78 -4.07 4.58
CA LEU A 98 8.35 -4.10 5.98
C LEU A 98 6.94 -4.69 6.13
N VAL A 99 5.99 -4.21 5.32
CA VAL A 99 4.59 -4.68 5.33
C VAL A 99 4.26 -5.31 3.97
N PRO A 100 3.87 -6.60 3.92
CA PRO A 100 3.59 -7.27 2.66
C PRO A 100 2.45 -6.62 1.87
N THR A 101 2.72 -6.09 0.68
CA THR A 101 1.74 -5.45 -0.22
C THR A 101 0.53 -6.34 -0.49
N LYS A 102 0.76 -7.65 -0.63
CA LYS A 102 -0.31 -8.64 -0.84
C LYS A 102 -1.31 -8.73 0.31
N GLY A 103 -0.98 -8.19 1.49
CA GLY A 103 -1.94 -8.03 2.58
C GLY A 103 -3.03 -7.02 2.22
N SER A 104 -2.67 -5.91 1.57
CA SER A 104 -3.63 -4.91 1.10
C SER A 104 -4.48 -5.43 -0.06
N GLU A 105 -3.87 -6.16 -1.01
CA GLU A 105 -4.62 -6.83 -2.08
C GLU A 105 -5.64 -7.84 -1.50
N LEU A 106 -5.21 -8.64 -0.51
CA LEU A 106 -6.09 -9.61 0.16
C LEU A 106 -7.25 -8.92 0.87
N TYR A 107 -6.97 -7.81 1.58
CA TYR A 107 -8.01 -7.04 2.26
C TYR A 107 -9.02 -6.48 1.26
N PHE A 108 -8.55 -5.84 0.19
CA PHE A 108 -9.39 -5.30 -0.87
C PHE A 108 -10.26 -6.39 -1.52
N ASN A 109 -9.66 -7.52 -1.92
CA ASN A 109 -10.38 -8.61 -2.57
C ASN A 109 -11.45 -9.23 -1.67
N ARG A 110 -11.17 -9.44 -0.37
CA ARG A 110 -12.17 -9.92 0.59
C ARG A 110 -13.27 -8.91 0.85
N THR A 111 -12.94 -7.64 0.84
CA THR A 111 -13.95 -6.57 0.92
C THR A 111 -14.81 -6.57 -0.34
N LEU A 112 -14.23 -6.73 -1.53
CA LEU A 112 -14.96 -6.89 -2.79
C LEU A 112 -15.89 -8.11 -2.76
N GLU A 113 -15.39 -9.28 -2.34
CA GLU A 113 -16.21 -10.49 -2.17
C GLU A 113 -17.40 -10.28 -1.23
N THR A 114 -17.21 -9.47 -0.18
CA THR A 114 -18.26 -9.20 0.83
C THR A 114 -19.24 -8.12 0.39
N MET A 115 -18.74 -7.05 -0.25
CA MET A 115 -19.52 -5.84 -0.56
C MET A 115 -20.09 -5.84 -2.00
N GLY A 116 -19.55 -6.69 -2.88
CA GLY A 116 -19.97 -6.78 -4.29
C GLY A 116 -19.26 -5.76 -5.21
N ASP A 117 -19.64 -5.80 -6.48
CA ASP A 117 -18.95 -5.10 -7.58
C ASP A 117 -18.99 -3.56 -7.47
N GLU A 118 -19.90 -3.00 -6.69
CA GLU A 118 -20.01 -1.55 -6.45
C GLU A 118 -18.94 -1.00 -5.50
N ILE A 119 -18.01 -1.84 -5.05
CA ILE A 119 -16.93 -1.41 -4.15
C ILE A 119 -16.16 -0.20 -4.70
N GLY A 120 -15.95 -0.14 -6.02
CA GLY A 120 -15.25 0.96 -6.70
C GLY A 120 -15.89 2.33 -6.55
N ASP A 121 -17.16 2.40 -6.13
CA ASP A 121 -17.90 3.64 -5.91
C ASP A 121 -17.54 4.33 -4.59
N PHE A 122 -16.86 3.59 -3.69
CA PHE A 122 -16.48 4.16 -2.39
C PHE A 122 -15.09 3.71 -1.88
N PHE A 123 -14.48 2.67 -2.46
CA PHE A 123 -13.16 2.19 -2.06
C PHE A 123 -12.30 1.87 -3.27
N ARG A 124 -11.13 2.52 -3.39
CA ARG A 124 -10.13 2.28 -4.44
C ARG A 124 -8.77 1.98 -3.83
N LEU A 125 -8.11 0.97 -4.36
CA LEU A 125 -6.74 0.60 -4.01
C LEU A 125 -5.80 0.99 -5.15
N PHE A 126 -4.69 1.67 -4.82
CA PHE A 126 -3.63 2.02 -5.76
C PHE A 126 -2.33 1.34 -5.35
N LEU A 127 -1.79 0.49 -6.21
CA LEU A 127 -0.49 -0.13 -6.02
C LEU A 127 0.58 0.72 -6.70
N ILE A 128 1.67 1.01 -5.99
CA ILE A 128 2.73 1.93 -6.45
C ILE A 128 4.00 1.13 -6.75
N PRO A 129 4.28 0.83 -8.04
CA PRO A 129 5.47 0.08 -8.41
C PRO A 129 6.76 0.80 -8.01
N GLY A 130 7.66 0.07 -7.33
CA GLY A 130 8.96 0.58 -6.90
C GLY A 130 8.95 1.50 -5.68
N MET A 131 7.78 1.83 -5.11
CA MET A 131 7.70 2.50 -3.82
C MET A 131 7.95 1.49 -2.69
N GLN A 132 8.76 1.90 -1.73
CA GLN A 132 9.06 1.17 -0.50
C GLN A 132 7.96 1.39 0.56
N HIS A 133 8.27 1.19 1.85
CA HIS A 133 7.29 1.37 2.93
C HIS A 133 6.85 2.83 3.03
N CYS A 134 5.65 3.10 2.52
CA CYS A 134 4.96 4.39 2.45
C CYS A 134 5.66 5.50 1.65
N ALA A 135 6.98 5.43 1.45
CA ALA A 135 7.76 6.47 0.77
C ALA A 135 9.05 5.93 0.16
N GLY A 136 9.61 6.68 -0.79
CA GLY A 136 10.92 6.41 -1.38
C GLY A 136 10.96 5.31 -2.43
N THR A 137 12.12 5.22 -3.07
CA THR A 137 12.40 4.23 -4.12
C THR A 137 13.90 4.03 -4.27
N VAL A 138 14.33 2.81 -4.60
CA VAL A 138 15.74 2.50 -4.93
C VAL A 138 15.98 2.39 -6.44
N VAL A 139 14.93 2.50 -7.25
CA VAL A 139 15.00 2.31 -8.71
C VAL A 139 14.51 3.52 -9.51
N ASN A 140 14.47 4.71 -8.91
CA ASN A 140 13.94 5.94 -9.51
C ASN A 140 12.52 5.77 -10.10
N ALA A 141 11.69 4.94 -9.47
CA ALA A 141 10.28 4.80 -9.85
C ALA A 141 9.47 6.03 -9.40
N PRO A 142 8.42 6.44 -10.11
CA PRO A 142 7.47 7.42 -9.59
C PRO A 142 6.76 6.86 -8.35
N TRP A 143 6.90 7.54 -7.23
CA TRP A 143 6.39 7.04 -5.95
C TRP A 143 5.59 8.06 -5.15
N HIS A 144 5.84 9.35 -5.36
CA HIS A 144 5.26 10.43 -4.56
C HIS A 144 3.88 10.83 -5.09
N ILE A 145 2.90 10.78 -4.21
CA ILE A 145 1.49 11.16 -4.43
C ILE A 145 0.95 12.00 -3.27
N ALA A 146 1.81 12.66 -2.51
CA ALA A 146 1.49 13.35 -1.25
C ALA A 146 0.78 12.44 -0.22
N GLY A 147 1.14 11.15 -0.20
CA GLY A 147 0.69 10.22 0.83
C GLY A 147 1.30 10.55 2.19
N GLU A 148 0.76 9.93 3.23
CA GLU A 148 1.30 10.06 4.58
C GLU A 148 2.79 9.75 4.61
N TYR A 149 3.56 10.53 5.37
CA TYR A 149 5.01 10.42 5.52
C TYR A 149 5.84 10.81 4.27
N GLN A 150 5.23 10.91 3.09
CA GLN A 150 5.97 11.14 1.85
C GLN A 150 6.64 12.52 1.78
N GLY A 151 6.05 13.55 2.36
CA GLY A 151 6.65 14.88 2.44
C GLY A 151 7.88 14.92 3.34
N GLU A 152 7.85 14.24 4.46
CA GLU A 152 8.90 14.26 5.49
C GLU A 152 10.25 13.73 4.98
N VAL A 153 10.24 12.84 3.99
CA VAL A 153 11.47 12.29 3.39
C VAL A 153 12.01 13.13 2.24
N LEU A 154 11.29 14.19 1.84
CA LEU A 154 11.71 15.12 0.79
C LEU A 154 12.44 16.32 1.37
N VAL A 155 13.41 16.84 0.62
CA VAL A 155 14.00 18.14 0.92
C VAL A 155 12.92 19.22 0.91
N GLY A 156 12.81 19.96 2.02
CA GLY A 156 11.83 21.03 2.20
C GLY A 156 10.47 20.62 2.76
N ASP A 157 10.30 19.34 3.11
CA ASP A 157 9.10 18.81 3.78
C ASP A 157 7.78 19.37 3.20
N PRO A 158 7.52 19.14 1.90
CA PRO A 158 6.34 19.69 1.25
C PRO A 158 5.07 18.95 1.66
N TRP A 159 4.00 19.70 1.90
CA TRP A 159 2.69 19.14 2.27
C TRP A 159 1.90 18.55 1.09
N SER A 160 2.32 18.82 -0.15
CA SER A 160 1.70 18.29 -1.38
C SER A 160 2.77 17.89 -2.38
N VAL A 161 2.40 17.46 -3.59
CA VAL A 161 3.37 17.08 -4.63
C VAL A 161 4.03 18.35 -5.19
N PRO A 162 5.34 18.55 -5.00
CA PRO A 162 6.02 19.73 -5.49
C PRO A 162 5.82 19.96 -7.00
N GLY A 163 5.29 21.14 -7.34
CA GLY A 163 4.95 21.52 -8.72
C GLY A 163 3.51 21.18 -9.14
N PHE A 164 2.79 20.40 -8.33
CA PHE A 164 1.43 19.94 -8.65
C PHE A 164 0.54 20.07 -7.42
N ARG A 165 -0.50 20.90 -7.49
CA ARG A 165 -1.45 21.12 -6.39
C ARG A 165 -2.87 20.85 -6.89
N ASP A 166 -3.09 19.60 -7.30
CA ASP A 166 -4.34 19.15 -7.92
C ASP A 166 -4.65 17.71 -7.53
N ALA A 167 -5.90 17.31 -7.73
CA ALA A 167 -6.40 16.00 -7.39
C ALA A 167 -5.84 14.88 -8.29
N ASP A 168 -5.22 15.20 -9.41
CA ASP A 168 -4.62 14.19 -10.28
C ASP A 168 -3.28 13.69 -9.73
N HIS A 169 -2.57 14.53 -8.94
CA HIS A 169 -1.25 14.18 -8.39
C HIS A 169 -1.26 13.91 -6.89
N ASP A 170 -2.22 14.44 -6.15
CA ASP A 170 -2.26 14.42 -4.69
C ASP A 170 -3.41 13.54 -4.19
N ALA A 171 -3.07 12.47 -3.47
CA ALA A 171 -4.03 11.50 -3.00
C ALA A 171 -5.06 12.08 -2.01
N LEU A 172 -4.66 13.06 -1.18
CA LEU A 172 -5.57 13.73 -0.26
C LEU A 172 -6.54 14.65 -1.02
N LEU A 173 -6.03 15.44 -1.97
CA LEU A 173 -6.88 16.27 -2.82
C LEU A 173 -7.82 15.42 -3.69
N ALA A 174 -7.36 14.25 -4.18
CA ALA A 174 -8.21 13.29 -4.88
C ALA A 174 -9.35 12.76 -3.98
N LEU A 175 -9.05 12.46 -2.72
CA LEU A 175 -10.05 12.03 -1.75
C LEU A 175 -11.06 13.14 -1.43
N MET A 176 -10.61 14.38 -1.30
CA MET A 176 -11.47 15.55 -1.09
C MET A 176 -12.41 15.76 -2.29
N GLU A 177 -11.89 15.75 -3.53
CA GLU A 177 -12.70 15.83 -4.74
C GLU A 177 -13.75 14.71 -4.82
N TRP A 178 -13.36 13.51 -4.42
CA TRP A 178 -14.31 12.40 -4.39
C TRP A 178 -15.41 12.56 -3.34
N THR A 179 -15.04 13.01 -2.16
CA THR A 179 -15.97 13.14 -1.03
C THR A 179 -16.90 14.34 -1.21
N GLU A 180 -16.37 15.49 -1.65
CA GLU A 180 -17.09 16.75 -1.71
C GLU A 180 -17.84 16.95 -3.04
N HIS A 181 -17.29 16.43 -4.13
CA HIS A 181 -17.83 16.66 -5.48
C HIS A 181 -18.24 15.37 -6.22
N GLY A 182 -18.05 14.20 -5.59
CA GLY A 182 -18.40 12.90 -6.18
C GLY A 182 -17.46 12.44 -7.31
N ARG A 183 -16.33 13.09 -7.53
CA ARG A 183 -15.35 12.76 -8.58
C ARG A 183 -14.36 11.71 -8.09
N ALA A 184 -14.67 10.47 -8.34
CA ALA A 184 -13.79 9.35 -7.99
C ALA A 184 -12.48 9.39 -8.81
N PRO A 185 -11.29 9.18 -8.21
CA PRO A 185 -10.03 9.21 -8.95
C PRO A 185 -9.87 7.97 -9.84
N ASP A 186 -10.02 8.13 -11.16
CA ASP A 186 -9.77 7.06 -12.13
C ASP A 186 -8.28 6.76 -12.32
N GLN A 187 -7.43 7.65 -11.84
CA GLN A 187 -5.98 7.51 -11.73
C GLN A 187 -5.44 8.50 -10.69
N ILE A 188 -4.23 8.24 -10.20
CA ILE A 188 -3.41 9.20 -9.46
C ILE A 188 -2.03 9.19 -10.12
N ILE A 189 -1.46 10.37 -10.43
CA ILE A 189 -0.17 10.49 -11.11
C ILE A 189 0.96 10.53 -10.08
N ALA A 190 1.69 9.43 -9.96
CA ALA A 190 2.88 9.38 -9.14
C ALA A 190 4.05 10.11 -9.81
N THR A 191 4.85 10.82 -9.02
CA THR A 191 5.99 11.62 -9.47
C THR A 191 7.29 11.15 -8.81
N THR A 192 8.40 11.23 -9.53
CA THR A 192 9.77 11.19 -8.97
C THR A 192 10.64 12.23 -9.65
N TRP A 193 11.68 12.68 -8.94
CA TRP A 193 12.62 13.70 -9.39
C TRP A 193 13.97 13.08 -9.78
N ARG A 194 14.88 13.87 -10.38
CA ARG A 194 16.23 13.38 -10.75
C ARG A 194 17.02 12.91 -9.54
N ASN A 195 16.94 13.62 -8.43
CA ASN A 195 17.21 13.07 -7.11
C ASN A 195 15.85 12.70 -6.50
N PRO A 196 15.56 11.42 -6.21
CA PRO A 196 14.24 10.98 -5.77
C PRO A 196 13.72 11.68 -4.51
N TYR A 197 14.60 12.27 -3.72
CA TYR A 197 14.28 12.93 -2.46
C TYR A 197 14.43 14.45 -2.50
N ASP A 198 14.83 15.03 -3.65
CA ASP A 198 15.01 16.48 -3.82
C ASP A 198 14.23 17.01 -5.04
N PRO A 199 13.04 17.56 -4.80
CA PRO A 199 12.19 18.11 -5.86
C PRO A 199 12.83 19.25 -6.67
N SER A 200 13.80 19.99 -6.09
CA SER A 200 14.49 21.09 -6.78
C SER A 200 15.28 20.63 -8.00
N THR A 201 15.62 19.33 -8.08
CA THR A 201 16.34 18.74 -9.21
C THR A 201 15.48 18.56 -10.46
N GLY A 202 14.19 18.85 -10.37
CA GLY A 202 13.22 18.74 -11.46
C GLY A 202 12.71 17.32 -11.69
N VAL A 203 11.49 17.23 -12.18
CA VAL A 203 10.81 15.97 -12.46
C VAL A 203 11.63 15.08 -13.39
N LEU A 204 11.85 13.85 -13.00
CA LEU A 204 12.46 12.80 -13.83
C LEU A 204 11.39 12.03 -14.59
N ARG A 205 10.35 11.61 -13.86
CA ARG A 205 9.33 10.70 -14.40
C ARG A 205 8.01 10.83 -13.66
N GLN A 206 6.94 10.68 -14.41
CA GLN A 206 5.58 10.54 -13.89
C GLN A 206 4.91 9.28 -14.46
N ARG A 207 3.98 8.70 -13.69
CA ARG A 207 3.23 7.52 -14.10
C ARG A 207 1.83 7.56 -13.51
N PRO A 208 0.76 7.33 -14.30
CA PRO A 208 -0.54 7.11 -13.72
C PRO A 208 -0.55 5.79 -12.94
N LEU A 209 -1.07 5.83 -11.73
CA LEU A 209 -1.46 4.69 -10.94
C LEU A 209 -2.93 4.43 -11.23
N CYS A 210 -3.24 3.22 -11.61
CA CYS A 210 -4.63 2.83 -11.90
C CYS A 210 -5.26 2.18 -10.66
N PRO A 211 -6.57 2.31 -10.45
CA PRO A 211 -7.27 1.54 -9.44
C PRO A 211 -7.05 0.03 -9.65
N TYR A 212 -6.64 -0.67 -8.61
CA TYR A 212 -6.46 -2.13 -8.62
C TYR A 212 -7.76 -2.83 -9.08
N PRO A 213 -7.69 -3.87 -9.91
CA PRO A 213 -6.49 -4.63 -10.31
C PRO A 213 -5.80 -4.12 -11.59
N HIS A 214 -6.14 -2.94 -12.07
CA HIS A 214 -5.57 -2.43 -13.32
C HIS A 214 -4.16 -1.87 -13.12
N ILE A 215 -3.38 -1.91 -14.20
CA ILE A 215 -2.05 -1.32 -14.31
C ILE A 215 -2.01 -0.35 -15.49
N ALA A 216 -1.16 0.67 -15.41
CA ALA A 216 -0.98 1.61 -16.49
C ALA A 216 -0.40 0.93 -17.73
N VAL A 217 -0.96 1.24 -18.90
CA VAL A 217 -0.54 0.72 -20.20
C VAL A 217 0.08 1.84 -21.02
N TRP A 218 1.26 1.59 -21.60
CA TRP A 218 1.91 2.53 -22.48
C TRP A 218 1.19 2.65 -23.82
N ASN A 219 0.97 3.90 -24.27
CA ASN A 219 0.28 4.20 -25.52
C ASN A 219 1.09 3.84 -26.78
N ARG A 220 2.32 3.30 -26.60
CA ARG A 220 3.31 3.00 -27.65
C ARG A 220 3.79 4.22 -28.46
N HIS A 221 3.56 5.43 -27.96
CA HIS A 221 4.06 6.69 -28.50
C HIS A 221 4.23 7.71 -27.37
N GLY A 222 4.91 8.82 -27.65
CA GLY A 222 5.22 9.86 -26.68
C GLY A 222 6.45 9.55 -25.80
N ASN A 223 6.69 10.41 -24.82
CA ASN A 223 7.81 10.26 -23.91
C ASN A 223 7.44 9.28 -22.79
N ILE A 224 8.17 8.18 -22.69
CA ILE A 224 7.92 7.13 -21.68
C ILE A 224 7.98 7.64 -20.23
N ASN A 225 8.62 8.80 -20.00
CA ASN A 225 8.73 9.40 -18.68
C ASN A 225 7.56 10.36 -18.34
N GLU A 226 6.66 10.60 -19.24
CA GLU A 226 5.50 11.48 -19.06
C GLU A 226 4.23 10.66 -18.82
N ALA A 227 3.40 11.07 -17.85
CA ALA A 227 2.14 10.39 -17.55
C ALA A 227 1.20 10.35 -18.76
N SER A 228 1.18 11.40 -19.59
CA SER A 228 0.35 11.50 -20.80
C SER A 228 0.62 10.40 -21.87
N SER A 229 1.78 9.73 -21.78
CA SER A 229 2.14 8.62 -22.65
C SER A 229 1.57 7.26 -22.18
N TRP A 230 0.77 7.29 -21.14
CA TRP A 230 0.18 6.11 -20.50
C TRP A 230 -1.30 6.32 -20.26
N HIS A 231 -2.04 5.24 -20.12
CA HIS A 231 -3.44 5.30 -19.71
C HIS A 231 -3.80 4.12 -18.78
N CYS A 232 -4.82 4.35 -17.97
CA CYS A 232 -5.48 3.29 -17.24
C CYS A 232 -6.55 2.66 -18.15
N PRO A 233 -6.55 1.34 -18.35
CA PRO A 233 -7.61 0.69 -19.11
C PRO A 233 -8.97 0.96 -18.46
N HIS A 234 -9.99 1.24 -19.27
CA HIS A 234 -11.35 1.31 -18.75
C HIS A 234 -11.78 -0.03 -18.20
N VAL A 235 -12.26 -0.05 -16.97
CA VAL A 235 -12.80 -1.22 -16.31
C VAL A 235 -14.14 -1.54 -16.96
N SER A 236 -14.20 -2.52 -17.87
CA SER A 236 -15.45 -3.26 -18.00
C SER A 236 -15.54 -4.16 -16.76
N HIS A 237 -16.56 -3.98 -15.94
CA HIS A 237 -16.84 -4.81 -14.77
C HIS A 237 -16.96 -6.30 -15.18
N ARG A 238 -15.82 -6.99 -15.29
CA ARG A 238 -15.79 -8.45 -15.38
C ARG A 238 -15.27 -8.97 -14.05
N PRO A 239 -16.03 -9.89 -13.41
CA PRO A 239 -15.53 -10.56 -12.22
C PRO A 239 -14.21 -11.25 -12.53
N TRP A 240 -13.27 -11.17 -11.64
CA TRP A 240 -12.04 -11.93 -11.67
C TRP A 240 -12.38 -13.42 -11.66
N SER A 241 -12.17 -14.12 -12.77
CA SER A 241 -12.05 -15.57 -12.77
C SER A 241 -10.61 -15.90 -12.35
N GLY A 242 -10.40 -16.14 -11.03
CA GLY A 242 -9.15 -16.59 -10.45
C GLY A 242 -8.76 -18.01 -10.83
#